data_8ee28410cd2c8b7400c17d7f9a3e4e1d
#
_entry.id   8ee28410cd2c8b7400c17d7f9a3e4e1d
#
_cell.length_a   1.000
_cell.length_b   1.000
_cell.length_c   1.000
_cell.angle_alpha   90.00
_cell.angle_beta   90.00
_cell.angle_gamma   90.00
#
_symmetry.space_group_name_H-M   'P 1'
#
loop_
_entity.id
_entity.type
_entity.pdbx_description
1 polymer ?
#
loop_
_entity_poly.entity_id
_entity_poly.type
_entity_poly.pdbx_seq_one_letter_code
_entity_poly.pdbx_strand_id
1 'polypeptide(L)'
;MIVRLKTGSFRSFVLNREKSRTIDNNKLHDSGRRVRMKLKKFGGTEQKVYDLVKPVTDELGYFLWDVCYVKEGAMWYLRIFIDQDEGITIDDCERATAPINEVLDEADPIAQSYMLEVGSAGLERELLREEHFEVCIGDEVRIRFIRSVDGEKEIRTTLLAADRNELTVRGEDGEEKKLPLADIAFVKLWFDFE
;
A
#
# COMPACT_ATOMS: atom_id res chain seq x y z
N MET A 1 11.59 0.75 8.00
CA MET A 1 10.85 -0.51 8.25
C MET A 1 11.44 -1.14 9.50
N ILE A 2 10.61 -1.34 10.52
CA ILE A 2 11.01 -1.96 11.78
C ILE A 2 10.44 -3.37 11.81
N VAL A 3 11.24 -4.32 12.27
CA VAL A 3 10.89 -5.74 12.27
C VAL A 3 10.87 -6.27 13.70
N ARG A 4 9.79 -6.94 14.09
CA ARG A 4 9.66 -7.63 15.38
C ARG A 4 9.20 -9.07 15.20
N LEU A 5 9.76 -9.99 15.98
CA LEU A 5 9.31 -11.38 16.06
C LEU A 5 8.28 -11.55 17.20
N LYS A 6 7.18 -12.19 16.91
CA LYS A 6 6.22 -12.66 17.92
C LYS A 6 6.81 -13.88 18.67
N THR A 7 7.82 -13.63 19.50
CA THR A 7 8.35 -14.60 20.46
C THR A 7 8.98 -13.82 21.59
N GLY A 8 8.24 -13.47 22.63
CA GLY A 8 8.64 -13.13 24.00
C GLY A 8 9.97 -12.43 24.30
N SER A 9 10.76 -12.03 23.31
CA SER A 9 12.07 -11.40 23.51
C SER A 9 12.25 -10.20 22.59
N PHE A 10 12.44 -9.05 23.20
CA PHE A 10 12.67 -7.76 22.57
C PHE A 10 14.00 -7.76 21.80
N ARG A 11 13.95 -7.74 20.47
CA ARG A 11 15.07 -7.30 19.64
C ARG A 11 14.53 -6.43 18.50
N SER A 12 14.62 -5.10 18.64
CA SER A 12 14.48 -4.17 17.53
C SER A 12 15.66 -4.30 16.59
N PHE A 13 15.42 -4.61 15.34
CA PHE A 13 16.42 -4.50 14.29
C PHE A 13 16.01 -3.39 13.34
N VAL A 14 16.77 -2.31 13.31
CA VAL A 14 16.66 -1.28 12.27
C VAL A 14 17.38 -1.83 11.04
N LEU A 15 16.63 -2.20 10.01
CA LEU A 15 17.22 -2.57 8.72
C LEU A 15 17.55 -1.31 7.92
N ASN A 16 18.83 -1.08 7.73
CA ASN A 16 19.38 0.02 6.94
C ASN A 16 18.87 -0.04 5.49
N ARG A 17 18.58 1.11 4.92
CA ARG A 17 17.82 1.41 3.70
C ARG A 17 18.32 0.78 2.38
N GLU A 18 19.47 0.08 2.37
CA GLU A 18 20.10 -0.39 1.13
C GLU A 18 19.57 -1.72 0.58
N LYS A 19 18.63 -2.40 1.27
CA LYS A 19 18.01 -3.63 0.78
C LYS A 19 16.50 -3.68 1.05
N SER A 20 15.82 -2.55 1.02
CA SER A 20 14.40 -2.56 0.77
C SER A 20 14.22 -3.15 -0.64
N ARG A 21 14.07 -4.47 -0.70
CA ARG A 21 13.41 -5.08 -1.87
C ARG A 21 12.01 -4.50 -1.84
N THR A 22 11.80 -3.43 -2.60
CA THR A 22 10.48 -3.13 -3.15
C THR A 22 9.90 -4.50 -3.44
N ILE A 23 8.75 -4.83 -2.83
CA ILE A 23 8.02 -6.02 -3.26
C ILE A 23 7.77 -5.75 -4.72
N ASP A 24 8.59 -6.37 -5.55
CA ASP A 24 8.51 -6.20 -6.98
C ASP A 24 7.25 -6.96 -7.40
N ASN A 25 6.10 -6.26 -7.30
CA ASN A 25 4.84 -6.72 -7.85
C ASN A 25 4.99 -7.01 -9.35
N ASN A 26 6.10 -6.54 -9.98
CA ASN A 26 6.52 -6.95 -11.32
C ASN A 26 6.86 -8.44 -11.43
N LYS A 27 7.23 -9.15 -10.37
CA LYS A 27 7.45 -10.60 -10.45
C LYS A 27 6.16 -11.41 -10.63
N LEU A 28 4.99 -10.83 -10.34
CA LEU A 28 3.70 -11.42 -10.63
C LEU A 28 3.24 -11.16 -12.09
N HIS A 29 3.93 -10.31 -12.84
CA HIS A 29 3.55 -9.92 -14.19
C HIS A 29 4.20 -10.74 -15.31
N ASP A 30 5.08 -11.71 -15.00
CA ASP A 30 5.85 -12.44 -16.04
C ASP A 30 5.23 -13.79 -16.45
N SER A 31 3.95 -14.03 -16.27
CA SER A 31 3.29 -15.24 -16.76
C SER A 31 2.29 -15.01 -17.90
N GLY A 32 2.51 -14.03 -18.77
CA GLY A 32 1.74 -13.88 -20.03
C GLY A 32 0.22 -13.68 -19.87
N ARG A 33 -0.33 -13.67 -18.64
CA ARG A 33 -1.70 -13.31 -18.33
C ARG A 33 -1.81 -11.79 -18.26
N ARG A 34 -2.63 -11.21 -19.11
CA ARG A 34 -3.05 -9.81 -19.01
C ARG A 34 -3.72 -9.61 -17.66
N VAL A 35 -2.99 -9.04 -16.72
CA VAL A 35 -3.52 -8.73 -15.38
C VAL A 35 -4.34 -7.46 -15.52
N ARG A 36 -5.64 -7.56 -15.33
CA ARG A 36 -6.54 -6.41 -15.19
C ARG A 36 -6.47 -5.93 -13.75
N MET A 37 -6.43 -4.63 -13.58
CA MET A 37 -6.58 -4.03 -12.27
C MET A 37 -7.91 -4.47 -11.65
N LYS A 38 -7.85 -4.92 -10.41
CA LYS A 38 -9.03 -5.20 -9.58
C LYS A 38 -8.73 -4.61 -8.21
N LEU A 39 -9.68 -3.85 -7.71
CA LEU A 39 -9.59 -3.36 -6.34
C LEU A 39 -9.50 -4.56 -5.38
N LYS A 40 -8.49 -4.55 -4.53
CA LYS A 40 -8.26 -5.59 -3.53
C LYS A 40 -9.19 -5.36 -2.34
N LYS A 41 -9.66 -6.45 -1.76
CA LYS A 41 -10.30 -6.45 -0.44
C LYS A 41 -9.34 -7.12 0.53
N PHE A 42 -9.44 -6.75 1.78
CA PHE A 42 -8.70 -7.45 2.83
C PHE A 42 -9.14 -8.91 2.92
N GLY A 43 -8.20 -9.82 3.14
CA GLY A 43 -8.48 -11.16 3.62
C GLY A 43 -9.01 -11.13 5.06
N GLY A 44 -9.59 -12.24 5.53
CA GLY A 44 -10.20 -12.24 6.87
C GLY A 44 -9.21 -11.92 8.01
N THR A 45 -7.95 -12.33 7.89
CA THR A 45 -6.89 -12.00 8.87
C THR A 45 -6.47 -10.55 8.75
N GLU A 46 -6.26 -10.07 7.53
CA GLU A 46 -5.86 -8.69 7.26
C GLU A 46 -6.93 -7.70 7.72
N GLN A 47 -8.21 -8.01 7.49
CA GLN A 47 -9.33 -7.17 7.96
C GLN A 47 -9.36 -7.07 9.48
N LYS A 48 -9.21 -8.20 10.20
CA LYS A 48 -9.17 -8.19 11.67
C LYS A 48 -8.02 -7.33 12.19
N VAL A 49 -6.85 -7.47 11.58
CA VAL A 49 -5.68 -6.67 11.96
C VAL A 49 -5.91 -5.20 11.63
N TYR A 50 -6.47 -4.89 10.46
CA TYR A 50 -6.80 -3.52 10.06
C TYR A 50 -7.73 -2.86 11.08
N ASP A 51 -8.82 -3.55 11.47
CA ASP A 51 -9.80 -3.03 12.43
C ASP A 51 -9.19 -2.77 13.82
N LEU A 52 -8.20 -3.58 14.23
CA LEU A 52 -7.46 -3.41 15.49
C LEU A 52 -6.44 -2.27 15.44
N VAL A 53 -5.73 -2.15 14.34
CA VAL A 53 -4.59 -1.22 14.21
C VAL A 53 -5.04 0.18 13.81
N LYS A 54 -6.11 0.30 13.04
CA LYS A 54 -6.59 1.61 12.54
C LYS A 54 -6.84 2.64 13.65
N PRO A 55 -7.54 2.34 14.76
CA PRO A 55 -7.69 3.31 15.85
C PRO A 55 -6.35 3.78 16.42
N VAL A 56 -5.37 2.88 16.52
CA VAL A 56 -4.04 3.19 17.06
C VAL A 56 -3.28 4.15 16.12
N THR A 57 -3.30 3.89 14.82
CA THR A 57 -2.66 4.76 13.85
C THR A 57 -3.33 6.12 13.77
N ASP A 58 -4.67 6.18 13.85
CA ASP A 58 -5.44 7.42 13.85
C ASP A 58 -5.09 8.29 15.09
N GLU A 59 -4.96 7.70 16.29
CA GLU A 59 -4.53 8.41 17.51
C GLU A 59 -3.12 8.99 17.40
N LEU A 60 -2.25 8.32 16.65
CA LEU A 60 -0.88 8.79 16.38
C LEU A 60 -0.80 9.83 15.25
N GLY A 61 -1.91 10.07 14.53
CA GLY A 61 -1.99 10.99 13.40
C GLY A 61 -1.50 10.38 12.10
N TYR A 62 -1.42 9.03 12.00
CA TYR A 62 -1.04 8.34 10.77
C TYR A 62 -2.24 7.77 10.04
N PHE A 63 -2.21 7.84 8.73
CA PHE A 63 -3.12 7.09 7.88
C PHE A 63 -2.65 5.63 7.76
N LEU A 64 -3.52 4.66 8.08
CA LEU A 64 -3.24 3.25 7.84
C LEU A 64 -3.44 2.93 6.37
N TRP A 65 -2.33 2.88 5.60
CA TRP A 65 -2.38 2.68 4.16
C TRP A 65 -2.79 1.25 3.79
N ASP A 66 -2.10 0.24 4.31
CA ASP A 66 -2.39 -1.16 4.00
C ASP A 66 -1.94 -2.12 5.09
N VAL A 67 -2.56 -3.28 5.12
CA VAL A 67 -2.18 -4.43 5.94
C VAL A 67 -2.02 -5.64 5.05
N CYS A 68 -0.85 -6.27 5.10
CA CYS A 68 -0.55 -7.46 4.32
C CYS A 68 -0.09 -8.60 5.23
N TYR A 69 -0.74 -9.76 5.12
CA TYR A 69 -0.33 -10.97 5.81
C TYR A 69 0.10 -12.02 4.78
N VAL A 70 1.40 -12.22 4.65
CA VAL A 70 1.99 -13.01 3.56
C VAL A 70 3.00 -14.02 4.08
N LYS A 71 3.11 -15.16 3.37
CA LYS A 71 4.11 -16.17 3.64
C LYS A 71 5.26 -16.05 2.64
N GLU A 72 6.47 -15.86 3.14
CA GLU A 72 7.68 -15.83 2.33
C GLU A 72 8.62 -16.95 2.80
N GLY A 73 8.81 -17.96 1.97
CA GLY A 73 9.55 -19.15 2.36
C GLY A 73 8.91 -19.87 3.54
N ALA A 74 9.63 -19.99 4.65
CA ALA A 74 9.16 -20.64 5.89
C ALA A 74 8.51 -19.69 6.88
N MET A 75 8.63 -18.36 6.66
CA MET A 75 8.20 -17.33 7.60
C MET A 75 6.92 -16.64 7.16
N TRP A 76 6.10 -16.25 8.14
CA TRP A 76 4.97 -15.37 7.92
C TRP A 76 5.37 -13.93 8.27
N TYR A 77 4.86 -12.98 7.51
CA TYR A 77 5.07 -11.54 7.68
C TYR A 77 3.73 -10.85 7.79
N LEU A 78 3.59 -10.05 8.85
CA LEU A 78 2.50 -9.10 8.99
C LEU A 78 3.10 -7.72 8.73
N ARG A 79 2.72 -7.10 7.62
CA ARG A 79 3.19 -5.78 7.20
C ARG A 79 2.10 -4.75 7.40
N ILE A 80 2.42 -3.72 8.13
CA ILE A 80 1.57 -2.57 8.40
C ILE A 80 2.22 -1.38 7.68
N PHE A 81 1.50 -0.80 6.74
CA PHE A 81 1.96 0.38 6.02
C PHE A 81 1.22 1.61 6.52
N ILE A 82 1.97 2.59 7.00
CA ILE A 82 1.46 3.88 7.48
C ILE A 82 1.89 5.00 6.56
N ASP A 83 1.14 6.09 6.57
CA ASP A 83 1.38 7.28 5.77
C ASP A 83 1.01 8.57 6.51
N GLN A 84 1.54 9.69 6.07
CA GLN A 84 1.15 11.07 6.45
C GLN A 84 1.62 12.04 5.38
N ASP A 85 1.07 13.27 5.39
CA ASP A 85 1.32 14.27 4.34
C ASP A 85 2.80 14.64 4.20
N GLU A 86 3.54 14.76 5.31
CA GLU A 86 4.97 15.07 5.29
C GLU A 86 5.86 13.86 4.96
N GLY A 87 5.27 12.69 4.72
CA GLY A 87 5.97 11.43 4.54
C GLY A 87 6.40 10.77 5.85
N ILE A 88 6.68 9.48 5.82
CA ILE A 88 7.00 8.65 6.98
C ILE A 88 8.52 8.52 7.15
N THR A 89 8.99 8.87 8.33
CA THR A 89 10.37 8.69 8.77
C THR A 89 10.57 7.35 9.51
N ILE A 90 11.82 7.01 9.81
CA ILE A 90 12.14 5.84 10.63
C ILE A 90 11.61 6.01 12.06
N ASP A 91 11.70 7.22 12.62
CA ASP A 91 11.22 7.53 13.97
C ASP A 91 9.69 7.39 14.06
N ASP A 92 8.96 7.71 12.99
CA ASP A 92 7.52 7.48 12.90
C ASP A 92 7.19 5.99 12.95
N CYS A 93 7.94 5.18 12.20
CA CYS A 93 7.79 3.73 12.24
C CYS A 93 8.08 3.17 13.65
N GLU A 94 9.12 3.67 14.34
CA GLU A 94 9.42 3.29 15.72
C GLU A 94 8.29 3.65 16.67
N ARG A 95 7.81 4.88 16.59
CA ARG A 95 6.71 5.38 17.43
C ARG A 95 5.44 4.58 17.23
N ALA A 96 5.11 4.17 16.00
CA ALA A 96 3.94 3.38 15.69
C ALA A 96 4.07 1.90 16.10
N THR A 97 5.27 1.32 16.06
CA THR A 97 5.49 -0.11 16.26
C THR A 97 5.08 -0.59 17.65
N ALA A 98 5.42 0.15 18.71
CA ALA A 98 5.16 -0.27 20.08
C ALA A 98 3.64 -0.37 20.37
N PRO A 99 2.81 0.67 20.15
CA PRO A 99 1.37 0.60 20.40
C PRO A 99 0.65 -0.36 19.46
N ILE A 100 1.08 -0.47 18.18
CA ILE A 100 0.54 -1.47 17.25
C ILE A 100 0.78 -2.89 17.80
N ASN A 101 2.01 -3.15 18.28
CA ASN A 101 2.30 -4.46 18.82
C ASN A 101 1.51 -4.77 20.09
N GLU A 102 1.29 -3.79 20.98
CA GLU A 102 0.52 -3.97 22.21
C GLU A 102 -0.91 -4.43 21.89
N VAL A 103 -1.60 -3.76 20.98
CA VAL A 103 -2.98 -4.14 20.61
C VAL A 103 -3.04 -5.49 19.89
N LEU A 104 -2.00 -5.86 19.12
CA LEU A 104 -1.91 -7.17 18.47
C LEU A 104 -1.60 -8.29 19.47
N ASP A 105 -0.75 -8.04 20.46
CA ASP A 105 -0.43 -9.00 21.52
C ASP A 105 -1.65 -9.25 22.43
N GLU A 106 -2.44 -8.21 22.73
CA GLU A 106 -3.65 -8.32 23.55
C GLU A 106 -4.77 -9.09 22.82
N ALA A 107 -5.01 -8.77 21.55
CA ALA A 107 -6.10 -9.36 20.78
C ALA A 107 -5.78 -10.73 20.19
N ASP A 108 -4.49 -11.07 20.03
CA ASP A 108 -3.95 -12.30 19.42
C ASP A 108 -4.71 -12.77 18.15
N PRO A 109 -4.86 -11.92 17.12
CA PRO A 109 -5.71 -12.20 15.96
C PRO A 109 -5.16 -13.29 15.02
N ILE A 110 -3.88 -13.66 15.20
CA ILE A 110 -3.15 -14.58 14.32
C ILE A 110 -2.50 -15.69 15.14
N ALA A 111 -2.95 -16.92 14.95
CA ALA A 111 -2.45 -18.09 15.70
C ALA A 111 -1.00 -18.46 15.35
N GLN A 112 -0.56 -18.20 14.10
CA GLN A 112 0.80 -18.54 13.66
C GLN A 112 1.80 -17.48 14.14
N SER A 113 3.04 -17.91 14.38
CA SER A 113 4.15 -16.97 14.58
C SER A 113 4.42 -16.19 13.31
N TYR A 114 4.62 -14.89 13.42
CA TYR A 114 4.90 -13.99 12.31
C TYR A 114 5.93 -12.93 12.69
N MET A 115 6.50 -12.32 11.68
CA MET A 115 7.36 -11.16 11.79
C MET A 115 6.52 -9.90 11.52
N LEU A 116 6.44 -9.00 12.51
CA LEU A 116 5.77 -7.72 12.34
C LEU A 116 6.73 -6.72 11.69
N GLU A 117 6.28 -6.11 10.61
CA GLU A 117 6.98 -5.04 9.91
C GLU A 117 6.08 -3.82 9.84
N VAL A 118 6.52 -2.68 10.40
CA VAL A 118 5.85 -1.38 10.28
C VAL A 118 6.69 -0.47 9.40
N GLY A 119 6.09 0.15 8.41
CA GLY A 119 6.83 0.96 7.46
C GLY A 119 5.98 1.88 6.60
N SER A 120 6.65 2.71 5.80
CA SER A 120 6.02 3.56 4.80
C SER A 120 5.53 2.74 3.60
N ALA A 121 4.41 3.15 3.01
CA ALA A 121 3.92 2.62 1.73
C ALA A 121 4.82 3.00 0.54
N GLY A 122 5.72 3.97 0.72
CA GLY A 122 6.62 4.49 -0.32
C GLY A 122 6.01 5.64 -1.12
N LEU A 123 6.84 6.31 -1.91
CA LEU A 123 6.43 7.50 -2.67
C LEU A 123 5.60 7.13 -3.91
N GLU A 124 6.03 6.13 -4.68
CA GLU A 124 5.32 5.63 -5.87
C GLU A 124 4.42 4.43 -5.53
N ARG A 125 3.62 4.56 -4.48
CA ARG A 125 2.75 3.47 -4.02
C ARG A 125 1.62 3.17 -4.99
N GLU A 126 1.29 1.89 -5.10
CA GLU A 126 0.18 1.44 -5.95
C GLU A 126 -1.16 1.61 -5.24
N LEU A 127 -2.14 2.17 -5.94
CA LEU A 127 -3.51 2.32 -5.46
C LEU A 127 -4.26 1.02 -5.71
N LEU A 128 -4.53 0.25 -4.66
CA LEU A 128 -5.08 -1.10 -4.76
C LEU A 128 -6.48 -1.24 -4.18
N ARG A 129 -6.93 -0.28 -3.36
CA ARG A 129 -8.20 -0.31 -2.60
C ARG A 129 -9.01 0.95 -2.88
N GLU A 130 -10.32 0.91 -2.62
CA GLU A 130 -11.20 2.07 -2.79
C GLU A 130 -10.68 3.25 -1.95
N GLU A 131 -10.28 2.98 -0.70
CA GLU A 131 -9.76 3.98 0.25
C GLU A 131 -8.49 4.66 -0.25
N HIS A 132 -7.62 3.96 -0.98
CA HIS A 132 -6.43 4.55 -1.57
C HIS A 132 -6.77 5.60 -2.63
N PHE A 133 -7.81 5.34 -3.43
CA PHE A 133 -8.27 6.30 -4.42
C PHE A 133 -8.94 7.51 -3.78
N GLU A 134 -9.73 7.29 -2.72
CA GLU A 134 -10.42 8.38 -2.00
C GLU A 134 -9.45 9.40 -1.43
N VAL A 135 -8.36 8.94 -0.79
CA VAL A 135 -7.35 9.83 -0.20
C VAL A 135 -6.43 10.48 -1.22
N CYS A 136 -6.34 9.93 -2.44
CA CYS A 136 -5.49 10.46 -3.51
C CYS A 136 -6.29 11.29 -4.55
N ILE A 137 -7.54 11.66 -4.26
CA ILE A 137 -8.28 12.58 -5.14
C ILE A 137 -7.60 13.95 -5.13
N GLY A 138 -7.26 14.44 -6.32
CA GLY A 138 -6.51 15.68 -6.53
C GLY A 138 -5.02 15.47 -6.76
N ASP A 139 -4.49 14.30 -6.45
CA ASP A 139 -3.09 13.97 -6.66
C ASP A 139 -2.78 13.57 -8.10
N GLU A 140 -1.52 13.71 -8.48
CA GLU A 140 -1.01 13.19 -9.73
C GLU A 140 -0.76 11.68 -9.62
N VAL A 141 -1.22 10.96 -10.63
CA VAL A 141 -1.09 9.51 -10.72
C VAL A 141 -0.49 9.09 -12.05
N ARG A 142 0.25 8.02 -12.02
CA ARG A 142 0.75 7.29 -13.19
C ARG A 142 -0.16 6.10 -13.44
N ILE A 143 -0.81 6.08 -14.60
CA ILE A 143 -1.72 5.02 -15.03
C ILE A 143 -1.08 4.26 -16.16
N ARG A 144 -0.96 2.93 -16.01
CA ARG A 144 -0.50 2.05 -17.07
C ARG A 144 -1.66 1.24 -17.61
N PHE A 145 -1.82 1.26 -18.92
CA PHE A 145 -2.85 0.50 -19.62
C PHE A 145 -2.39 -0.91 -19.97
N ILE A 146 -3.35 -1.85 -20.04
CA ILE A 146 -3.11 -3.21 -20.54
C ILE A 146 -2.80 -3.19 -22.03
N ARG A 147 -3.48 -2.27 -22.76
CA ARG A 147 -3.27 -1.98 -24.18
C ARG A 147 -3.11 -0.48 -24.34
N SER A 148 -2.40 -0.04 -25.38
CA SER A 148 -2.32 1.39 -25.65
C SER A 148 -3.72 1.98 -25.88
N VAL A 149 -3.95 3.14 -25.27
CA VAL A 149 -5.13 3.98 -25.44
C VAL A 149 -4.64 5.28 -26.05
N ASP A 150 -5.23 5.71 -27.17
CA ASP A 150 -4.79 6.89 -27.93
C ASP A 150 -3.30 6.88 -28.33
N GLY A 151 -2.71 5.67 -28.48
CA GLY A 151 -1.29 5.49 -28.78
C GLY A 151 -0.38 5.41 -27.57
N GLU A 152 -0.86 5.81 -26.41
CA GLU A 152 -0.12 5.82 -25.14
C GLU A 152 -0.32 4.51 -24.38
N LYS A 153 0.75 4.00 -23.79
CA LYS A 153 0.69 2.82 -22.91
C LYS A 153 0.69 3.20 -21.43
N GLU A 154 1.12 4.39 -21.14
CA GLU A 154 1.21 4.95 -19.80
C GLU A 154 0.97 6.45 -19.87
N ILE A 155 0.20 6.99 -18.94
CA ILE A 155 -0.10 8.42 -18.83
C ILE A 155 0.17 8.91 -17.42
N ARG A 156 0.56 10.19 -17.30
CA ARG A 156 0.54 10.97 -16.07
C ARG A 156 -0.70 11.86 -16.10
N THR A 157 -1.43 11.92 -15.01
CA THR A 157 -2.71 12.64 -14.98
C THR A 157 -3.14 12.90 -13.54
N THR A 158 -4.03 13.88 -13.32
CA THR A 158 -4.62 14.14 -12.01
C THR A 158 -5.83 13.24 -11.78
N LEU A 159 -5.89 12.55 -10.65
CA LEU A 159 -7.06 11.77 -10.25
C LEU A 159 -8.16 12.69 -9.74
N LEU A 160 -9.35 12.65 -10.33
CA LEU A 160 -10.49 13.47 -9.93
C LEU A 160 -11.55 12.70 -9.17
N ALA A 161 -11.79 11.46 -9.57
CA ALA A 161 -12.72 10.54 -8.92
C ALA A 161 -12.40 9.10 -9.26
N ALA A 162 -12.83 8.18 -8.42
CA ALA A 162 -12.76 6.75 -8.68
C ALA A 162 -14.04 6.07 -8.22
N ASP A 163 -14.48 5.09 -8.98
CA ASP A 163 -15.51 4.14 -8.56
C ASP A 163 -15.04 2.71 -8.86
N ARG A 164 -15.91 1.72 -8.62
CA ARG A 164 -15.58 0.30 -8.80
C ARG A 164 -15.32 -0.12 -10.25
N ASN A 165 -15.65 0.72 -11.21
CA ASN A 165 -15.62 0.38 -12.62
C ASN A 165 -14.71 1.30 -13.42
N GLU A 166 -14.60 2.58 -13.04
CA GLU A 166 -13.91 3.60 -13.81
C GLU A 166 -13.17 4.62 -12.91
N LEU A 167 -12.14 5.23 -13.48
CA LEU A 167 -11.48 6.41 -12.93
C LEU A 167 -11.87 7.62 -13.76
N THR A 168 -12.12 8.75 -13.10
CA THR A 168 -12.19 10.06 -13.74
C THR A 168 -10.88 10.78 -13.50
N VAL A 169 -10.25 11.22 -14.57
CA VAL A 169 -8.94 11.88 -14.54
C VAL A 169 -8.96 13.16 -15.36
N ARG A 170 -8.02 14.07 -15.08
CA ARG A 170 -7.83 15.30 -15.86
C ARG A 170 -6.51 15.23 -16.60
N GLY A 171 -6.59 15.18 -17.93
CA GLY A 171 -5.43 15.19 -18.80
C GLY A 171 -4.65 16.52 -18.80
N GLU A 172 -3.49 16.53 -19.44
CA GLU A 172 -2.66 17.74 -19.61
C GLU A 172 -3.38 18.84 -20.40
N ASP A 173 -4.34 18.46 -21.26
CA ASP A 173 -5.25 19.35 -21.98
C ASP A 173 -6.32 20.02 -21.11
N GLY A 174 -6.42 19.63 -19.83
CA GLY A 174 -7.43 20.08 -18.88
C GLY A 174 -8.79 19.40 -19.05
N GLU A 175 -8.97 18.49 -20.01
CA GLU A 175 -10.20 17.76 -20.22
C GLU A 175 -10.33 16.59 -19.24
N GLU A 176 -11.58 16.35 -18.82
CA GLU A 176 -11.90 15.19 -17.98
C GLU A 176 -12.13 13.96 -18.86
N LYS A 177 -11.46 12.87 -18.52
CA LYS A 177 -11.58 11.58 -19.20
C LYS A 177 -11.99 10.51 -18.22
N LYS A 178 -12.86 9.59 -18.67
CA LYS A 178 -13.25 8.41 -17.93
C LYS A 178 -12.51 7.20 -18.46
N LEU A 179 -11.82 6.51 -17.56
CA LEU A 179 -10.96 5.37 -17.88
C LEU A 179 -11.50 4.11 -17.19
N PRO A 180 -11.99 3.11 -17.95
CA PRO A 180 -12.45 1.86 -17.36
C PRO A 180 -11.30 1.12 -16.61
N LEU A 181 -11.52 0.72 -15.36
CA LEU A 181 -10.54 -0.08 -14.60
C LEU A 181 -10.16 -1.39 -15.32
N ALA A 182 -11.06 -1.90 -16.17
CA ALA A 182 -10.82 -3.10 -16.97
C ALA A 182 -9.68 -2.95 -17.99
N ASP A 183 -9.34 -1.72 -18.38
CA ASP A 183 -8.28 -1.41 -19.35
C ASP A 183 -6.97 -1.02 -18.67
N ILE A 184 -6.97 -0.87 -17.35
CA ILE A 184 -5.83 -0.44 -16.54
C ILE A 184 -5.08 -1.66 -15.99
N ALA A 185 -3.76 -1.62 -16.06
CA ALA A 185 -2.87 -2.62 -15.47
C ALA A 185 -2.51 -2.26 -14.03
N PHE A 186 -2.16 -0.99 -13.76
CA PHE A 186 -1.93 -0.45 -12.43
C PHE A 186 -2.14 1.07 -12.39
N VAL A 187 -2.35 1.60 -11.20
CA VAL A 187 -2.32 3.04 -10.87
C VAL A 187 -1.35 3.23 -9.71
N LYS A 188 -0.43 4.17 -9.85
CA LYS A 188 0.52 4.55 -8.81
C LYS A 188 0.49 6.06 -8.60
N LEU A 189 0.73 6.50 -7.37
CA LEU A 189 1.02 7.92 -7.14
C LEU A 189 2.24 8.33 -7.96
N TRP A 190 2.18 9.53 -8.51
CA TRP A 190 3.32 10.15 -9.15
C TRP A 190 4.05 11.03 -8.14
N PHE A 191 5.36 10.94 -8.14
CA PHE A 191 6.21 11.80 -7.33
C PHE A 191 7.36 12.32 -8.21
N ASP A 192 7.50 13.65 -8.26
CA ASP A 192 8.64 14.29 -8.95
C ASP A 192 9.83 14.28 -7.99
N PHE A 193 10.90 13.64 -8.39
CA PHE A 193 12.21 13.72 -7.73
C PHE A 193 12.96 14.90 -8.34
N GLU A 194 12.74 16.12 -7.83
CA GLU A 194 13.64 17.25 -8.14
C GLU A 194 14.95 17.17 -7.36
#